data_9c70e3b30652ca44742902c53cbaa8e2
#
_entry.id   9c70e3b30652ca44742902c53cbaa8e2
#
_cell.length_a   1.000
_cell.length_b   1.000
_cell.length_c   1.000
_cell.angle_alpha   90.00
_cell.angle_beta   90.00
_cell.angle_gamma   90.00
#
_symmetry.space_group_name_H-M   'P 1'
#
loop_
_entity.id
_entity.type
_entity.pdbx_description
1 polymer ?
#
loop_
_entity_poly.entity_id
_entity_poly.type
_entity_poly.pdbx_seq_one_letter_code
_entity_poly.pdbx_strand_id
1 'polypeptide(L)'
;MSLADRWITLFNKPIPNVILRLVVLFGGFLSMAMSIALMRTTGLGNSPISCIPATLSYLVPLTLGTITFIMNTCFLIVQAILLRRDFNPVQLLQIPFTFVFALMIDQLLPFCETLPMQYYPEQLGWNILGCFLLAMGVFLQVKASFITLPGEGIVLAIAKAAKKPFPKCKIAFDSSMVVVSVAISFIGLGYLQGV
;
A
#
# COMPACT_ATOMS: atom_id res chain seq x y z
N MET A 1 2.47 -1.98 -35.56
CA MET A 1 2.61 -2.17 -34.12
C MET A 1 3.47 -1.05 -33.58
N SER A 2 2.89 -0.10 -32.83
CA SER A 2 3.61 1.07 -32.33
C SER A 2 4.66 0.68 -31.29
N LEU A 3 5.67 1.53 -31.03
CA LEU A 3 6.63 1.32 -29.94
C LEU A 3 5.90 1.13 -28.60
N ALA A 4 4.79 1.86 -28.39
CA ALA A 4 3.94 1.72 -27.20
C ALA A 4 3.32 0.32 -27.09
N ASP A 5 2.84 -0.27 -28.20
CA ASP A 5 2.27 -1.62 -28.19
C ASP A 5 3.33 -2.70 -27.87
N ARG A 6 4.56 -2.50 -28.34
CA ARG A 6 5.69 -3.39 -27.98
C ARG A 6 6.04 -3.32 -26.50
N TRP A 7 6.07 -2.13 -25.91
CA TRP A 7 6.30 -1.97 -24.48
C TRP A 7 5.18 -2.60 -23.65
N ILE A 8 3.91 -2.36 -24.01
CA ILE A 8 2.75 -2.97 -23.34
C ILE A 8 2.81 -4.50 -23.40
N THR A 9 3.17 -5.09 -24.54
CA THR A 9 3.28 -6.55 -24.68
C THR A 9 4.48 -7.13 -23.90
N LEU A 10 5.61 -6.43 -23.82
CA LEU A 10 6.76 -6.84 -23.02
C LEU A 10 6.46 -6.75 -21.52
N PHE A 11 5.74 -5.69 -21.10
CA PHE A 11 5.33 -5.53 -19.70
C PHE A 11 4.25 -6.53 -19.28
N ASN A 12 3.43 -7.03 -20.21
CA ASN A 12 2.32 -7.94 -19.91
C ASN A 12 2.71 -9.42 -19.93
N LYS A 13 3.95 -9.77 -20.32
CA LYS A 13 4.43 -11.16 -20.22
C LYS A 13 4.62 -11.56 -18.76
N PRO A 14 3.91 -12.60 -18.27
CA PRO A 14 4.12 -13.12 -16.93
C PRO A 14 5.55 -13.69 -16.81
N ILE A 15 6.18 -13.48 -15.65
CA ILE A 15 7.49 -14.04 -15.36
C ILE A 15 7.38 -15.57 -15.35
N PRO A 16 8.18 -16.33 -16.12
CA PRO A 16 7.97 -17.77 -16.30
C PRO A 16 8.25 -18.59 -15.03
N ASN A 17 9.18 -18.15 -14.17
CA ASN A 17 9.62 -18.89 -13.00
C ASN A 17 8.94 -18.42 -11.73
N VAL A 18 8.32 -19.33 -10.96
CA VAL A 18 7.67 -19.04 -9.68
C VAL A 18 8.63 -18.41 -8.67
N ILE A 19 9.87 -18.90 -8.60
CA ILE A 19 10.91 -18.35 -7.71
C ILE A 19 11.19 -16.89 -8.07
N LEU A 20 11.36 -16.59 -9.36
CA LEU A 20 11.59 -15.22 -9.81
C LEU A 20 10.39 -14.30 -9.53
N ARG A 21 9.16 -14.81 -9.65
CA ARG A 21 7.94 -14.08 -9.25
C ARG A 21 7.96 -13.72 -7.78
N LEU A 22 8.35 -14.66 -6.90
CA LEU A 22 8.47 -14.42 -5.47
C LEU A 22 9.56 -13.39 -5.16
N VAL A 23 10.74 -13.49 -5.78
CA VAL A 23 11.82 -12.51 -5.60
C VAL A 23 11.36 -11.10 -6.01
N VAL A 24 10.70 -10.97 -7.16
CA VAL A 24 10.15 -9.69 -7.65
C VAL A 24 9.07 -9.17 -6.71
N LEU A 25 8.20 -10.04 -6.19
CA LEU A 25 7.16 -9.68 -5.24
C LEU A 25 7.75 -9.15 -3.93
N PHE A 26 8.72 -9.85 -3.35
CA PHE A 26 9.40 -9.41 -2.12
C PHE A 26 10.21 -8.13 -2.33
N GLY A 27 10.86 -7.97 -3.48
CA GLY A 27 11.50 -6.71 -3.87
C GLY A 27 10.49 -5.56 -3.95
N GLY A 28 9.29 -5.82 -4.49
CA GLY A 28 8.18 -4.87 -4.49
C GLY A 28 7.70 -4.51 -3.08
N PHE A 29 7.54 -5.49 -2.21
CA PHE A 29 7.15 -5.26 -0.82
C PHE A 29 8.20 -4.45 -0.05
N LEU A 30 9.47 -4.77 -0.23
CA LEU A 30 10.56 -4.01 0.39
C LEU A 30 10.56 -2.55 -0.06
N SER A 31 10.38 -2.31 -1.36
CA SER A 31 10.29 -0.95 -1.93
C SER A 31 9.07 -0.19 -1.38
N MET A 32 7.90 -0.83 -1.30
CA MET A 32 6.69 -0.22 -0.73
C MET A 32 6.81 0.03 0.77
N ALA A 33 7.38 -0.92 1.52
CA ALA A 33 7.58 -0.78 2.96
C ALA A 33 8.56 0.36 3.28
N MET A 34 9.65 0.48 2.51
CA MET A 34 10.58 1.59 2.61
C MET A 34 9.92 2.93 2.29
N SER A 35 9.06 2.97 1.26
CA SER A 35 8.28 4.16 0.93
C SER A 35 7.38 4.60 2.09
N ILE A 36 6.62 3.68 2.67
CA ILE A 36 5.70 3.97 3.78
C ILE A 36 6.48 4.48 4.99
N ALA A 37 7.61 3.83 5.32
CA ALA A 37 8.48 4.27 6.42
C ALA A 37 9.04 5.68 6.20
N LEU A 38 9.54 5.99 4.99
CA LEU A 38 10.04 7.32 4.63
C LEU A 38 8.95 8.38 4.73
N MET A 39 7.81 8.16 4.08
CA MET A 39 6.69 9.11 4.09
C MET A 39 6.18 9.39 5.51
N ARG A 40 6.11 8.33 6.35
CA ARG A 40 5.73 8.46 7.76
C ARG A 40 6.73 9.34 8.53
N THR A 41 8.03 9.17 8.30
CA THR A 41 9.08 9.89 8.99
C THR A 41 9.18 11.35 8.52
N THR A 42 8.97 11.64 7.24
CA THR A 42 8.98 13.02 6.73
C THR A 42 7.82 13.87 7.28
N GLY A 43 6.68 13.25 7.59
CA GLY A 43 5.50 13.96 8.08
C GLY A 43 4.80 14.87 7.05
N LEU A 44 5.25 14.89 5.78
CA LEU A 44 4.68 15.75 4.74
C LEU A 44 3.43 15.17 4.08
N GLY A 45 3.18 13.87 4.25
CA GLY A 45 2.02 13.18 3.72
C GLY A 45 2.30 11.72 3.40
N ASN A 46 1.23 10.94 3.32
CA ASN A 46 1.29 9.50 3.08
C ASN A 46 0.47 9.12 1.85
N SER A 47 0.65 7.88 1.37
CA SER A 47 -0.27 7.35 0.36
C SER A 47 -1.67 7.17 0.94
N PRO A 48 -2.76 7.33 0.15
CA PRO A 48 -4.13 7.27 0.65
C PRO A 48 -4.44 6.04 1.50
N ILE A 49 -3.96 4.86 1.09
CA ILE A 49 -4.15 3.61 1.84
C ILE A 49 -3.36 3.60 3.15
N SER A 50 -2.21 4.27 3.20
CA SER A 50 -1.34 4.30 4.37
C SER A 50 -1.66 5.45 5.34
N CYS A 51 -2.51 6.41 4.96
CA CYS A 51 -2.91 7.52 5.81
C CYS A 51 -3.54 7.06 7.13
N ILE A 52 -4.52 6.15 7.09
CA ILE A 52 -5.19 5.66 8.28
C ILE A 52 -4.22 4.95 9.23
N PRO A 53 -3.40 3.95 8.80
CA PRO A 53 -2.40 3.35 9.66
C PRO A 53 -1.40 4.36 10.23
N ALA A 54 -0.95 5.31 9.41
CA ALA A 54 0.00 6.33 9.84
C ALA A 54 -0.62 7.21 10.94
N THR A 55 -1.84 7.72 10.75
CA THR A 55 -2.52 8.53 11.76
C THR A 55 -2.79 7.73 13.04
N LEU A 56 -3.27 6.49 12.94
CA LEU A 56 -3.53 5.64 14.10
C LEU A 56 -2.24 5.30 14.87
N SER A 57 -1.09 5.17 14.21
CA SER A 57 0.19 4.90 14.88
C SER A 57 0.67 6.03 15.81
N TYR A 58 0.07 7.21 15.74
CA TYR A 58 0.29 8.30 16.69
C TYR A 58 -0.68 8.27 17.87
N LEU A 59 -1.81 7.59 17.74
CA LEU A 59 -2.88 7.56 18.74
C LEU A 59 -2.88 6.30 19.60
N VAL A 60 -2.42 5.18 19.04
CA VAL A 60 -2.49 3.87 19.69
C VAL A 60 -1.07 3.33 19.92
N PRO A 61 -0.77 2.67 21.04
CA PRO A 61 0.54 2.08 21.31
C PRO A 61 0.77 0.78 20.51
N LEU A 62 0.56 0.86 19.18
CA LEU A 62 0.79 -0.24 18.24
C LEU A 62 1.75 0.25 17.16
N THR A 63 2.54 -0.69 16.63
CA THR A 63 3.46 -0.39 15.54
C THR A 63 2.72 -0.08 14.24
N LEU A 64 3.34 0.71 13.36
CA LEU A 64 2.78 1.05 12.05
C LEU A 64 2.47 -0.22 11.22
N GLY A 65 3.38 -1.20 11.23
CA GLY A 65 3.18 -2.47 10.55
C GLY A 65 2.02 -3.26 11.13
N THR A 66 1.89 -3.34 12.47
CA THR A 66 0.76 -4.02 13.11
C THR A 66 -0.58 -3.41 12.71
N ILE A 67 -0.70 -2.08 12.73
CA ILE A 67 -1.94 -1.39 12.32
C ILE A 67 -2.21 -1.64 10.83
N THR A 68 -1.16 -1.58 9.99
CA THR A 68 -1.27 -1.88 8.56
C THR A 68 -1.74 -3.32 8.32
N PHE A 69 -1.24 -4.29 9.10
CA PHE A 69 -1.67 -5.68 9.02
C PHE A 69 -3.15 -5.85 9.38
N ILE A 70 -3.58 -5.24 10.50
CA ILE A 70 -4.98 -5.27 10.95
C ILE A 70 -5.90 -4.68 9.88
N MET A 71 -5.55 -3.50 9.36
CA MET A 71 -6.36 -2.84 8.33
C MET A 71 -6.46 -3.67 7.04
N ASN A 72 -5.33 -4.23 6.58
CA ASN A 72 -5.34 -5.10 5.40
C ASN A 72 -6.13 -6.39 5.63
N THR A 73 -6.12 -6.94 6.84
CA THR A 73 -6.95 -8.09 7.22
C THR A 73 -8.45 -7.72 7.18
N CYS A 74 -8.82 -6.53 7.68
CA CYS A 74 -10.18 -6.01 7.54
C CYS A 74 -10.59 -5.87 6.07
N PHE A 75 -9.70 -5.34 5.22
CA PHE A 75 -9.96 -5.25 3.78
C PHE A 75 -10.19 -6.62 3.14
N LEU A 76 -9.42 -7.63 3.53
CA LEU A 76 -9.61 -8.99 3.03
C LEU A 76 -10.96 -9.59 3.48
N ILE A 77 -11.37 -9.34 4.72
CA ILE A 77 -12.69 -9.76 5.22
C ILE A 77 -13.80 -9.09 4.39
N VAL A 78 -13.70 -7.78 4.15
CA VAL A 78 -14.67 -7.06 3.33
C VAL A 78 -14.67 -7.57 1.88
N GLN A 79 -13.50 -7.89 1.30
CA GLN A 79 -13.43 -8.56 -0.01
C GLN A 79 -14.20 -9.88 -0.02
N ALA A 80 -14.01 -10.73 1.00
CA ALA A 80 -14.70 -12.01 1.09
C ALA A 80 -16.23 -11.83 1.17
N ILE A 81 -16.69 -10.83 1.92
CA ILE A 81 -18.11 -10.50 2.05
C ILE A 81 -18.69 -9.97 0.73
N LEU A 82 -17.96 -9.09 0.03
CA LEU A 82 -18.40 -8.49 -1.23
C LEU A 82 -18.45 -9.51 -2.38
N LEU A 83 -17.43 -10.35 -2.48
CA LEU A 83 -17.30 -11.32 -3.57
C LEU A 83 -18.11 -12.59 -3.32
N ARG A 84 -18.42 -12.92 -2.08
CA ARG A 84 -19.20 -14.10 -1.69
C ARG A 84 -18.75 -15.36 -2.45
N ARG A 85 -19.57 -15.84 -3.41
CA ARG A 85 -19.30 -17.06 -4.22
C ARG A 85 -18.14 -16.88 -5.21
N ASP A 86 -17.83 -15.64 -5.57
CA ASP A 86 -16.73 -15.30 -6.48
C ASP A 86 -15.39 -15.12 -5.76
N PHE A 87 -15.37 -15.27 -4.42
CA PHE A 87 -14.15 -15.20 -3.63
C PHE A 87 -13.28 -16.43 -3.89
N ASN A 88 -12.06 -16.20 -4.37
CA ASN A 88 -11.12 -17.29 -4.59
C ASN A 88 -10.36 -17.57 -3.28
N PRO A 89 -10.37 -18.82 -2.74
CA PRO A 89 -9.62 -19.19 -1.53
C PRO A 89 -8.12 -18.87 -1.59
N VAL A 90 -7.54 -18.81 -2.79
CA VAL A 90 -6.13 -18.38 -2.99
C VAL A 90 -5.88 -16.96 -2.46
N GLN A 91 -6.91 -16.12 -2.36
CA GLN A 91 -6.79 -14.79 -1.77
C GLN A 91 -6.48 -14.84 -0.27
N LEU A 92 -6.76 -15.93 0.44
CA LEU A 92 -6.34 -16.10 1.84
C LEU A 92 -4.82 -16.13 2.01
N LEU A 93 -4.08 -16.50 0.97
CA LEU A 93 -2.62 -16.36 0.95
C LEU A 93 -2.16 -14.89 1.10
N GLN A 94 -3.04 -13.91 0.90
CA GLN A 94 -2.72 -12.51 1.18
C GLN A 94 -2.36 -12.29 2.66
N ILE A 95 -2.90 -13.09 3.61
CA ILE A 95 -2.65 -12.94 5.05
C ILE A 95 -1.16 -13.11 5.38
N PRO A 96 -0.51 -14.26 5.08
CA PRO A 96 0.91 -14.42 5.39
C PRO A 96 1.80 -13.42 4.64
N PHE A 97 1.47 -13.08 3.41
CA PHE A 97 2.23 -12.08 2.66
C PHE A 97 2.08 -10.67 3.24
N THR A 98 0.89 -10.30 3.67
CA THR A 98 0.65 -9.01 4.35
C THR A 98 1.33 -8.96 5.72
N PHE A 99 1.40 -10.10 6.43
CA PHE A 99 2.15 -10.18 7.68
C PHE A 99 3.64 -9.91 7.47
N VAL A 100 4.26 -10.55 6.48
CA VAL A 100 5.67 -10.28 6.12
C VAL A 100 5.87 -8.83 5.70
N PHE A 101 4.94 -8.26 4.92
CA PHE A 101 4.98 -6.86 4.54
C PHE A 101 4.92 -5.92 5.75
N ALA A 102 4.06 -6.21 6.72
CA ALA A 102 3.96 -5.45 7.98
C ALA A 102 5.26 -5.50 8.79
N LEU A 103 5.88 -6.67 8.90
CA LEU A 103 7.19 -6.81 9.55
C LEU A 103 8.27 -5.99 8.84
N MET A 104 8.27 -5.96 7.51
CA MET A 104 9.20 -5.12 6.74
C MET A 104 9.03 -3.63 7.07
N ILE A 105 7.79 -3.14 7.20
CA ILE A 105 7.52 -1.75 7.60
C ILE A 105 8.12 -1.47 8.97
N ASP A 106 7.86 -2.33 9.96
CA ASP A 106 8.33 -2.13 11.34
C ASP A 106 9.85 -2.22 11.47
N GLN A 107 10.52 -3.00 10.62
CA GLN A 107 11.99 -3.07 10.61
C GLN A 107 12.63 -1.87 9.91
N LEU A 108 11.97 -1.31 8.89
CA LEU A 108 12.52 -0.20 8.12
C LEU A 108 12.25 1.17 8.77
N LEU A 109 11.18 1.29 9.56
CA LEU A 109 10.80 2.55 10.19
C LEU A 109 11.92 3.11 11.10
N PRO A 110 12.52 2.35 12.04
CA PRO A 110 13.63 2.86 12.86
C PRO A 110 14.83 3.32 12.03
N PHE A 111 15.13 2.63 10.93
CA PHE A 111 16.18 3.04 10.01
C PHE A 111 15.85 4.39 9.36
N CYS A 112 14.63 4.61 8.90
CA CYS A 112 14.20 5.88 8.33
C CYS A 112 14.25 7.03 9.34
N GLU A 113 13.97 6.76 10.61
CA GLU A 113 14.03 7.75 11.69
C GLU A 113 15.46 8.23 11.99
N THR A 114 16.51 7.49 11.58
CA THR A 114 17.92 7.94 11.70
C THR A 114 18.36 8.88 10.59
N LEU A 115 17.56 9.04 9.52
CA LEU A 115 17.93 9.88 8.39
C LEU A 115 17.82 11.37 8.73
N PRO A 116 18.72 12.22 8.16
CA PRO A 116 18.66 13.65 8.38
C PRO A 116 17.43 14.24 7.71
N MET A 117 16.46 14.68 8.52
CA MET A 117 15.20 15.28 8.08
C MET A 117 14.89 16.54 8.90
N GLN A 118 15.91 17.38 9.14
CA GLN A 118 15.75 18.57 9.96
C GLN A 118 15.16 19.75 9.19
N TYR A 119 15.44 19.83 7.89
CA TYR A 119 15.00 20.95 7.05
C TYR A 119 13.93 20.50 6.06
N TYR A 120 13.00 21.41 5.77
CA TYR A 120 11.93 21.16 4.80
C TYR A 120 12.40 20.62 3.43
N PRO A 121 13.48 21.13 2.80
CA PRO A 121 13.99 20.58 1.55
C PRO A 121 14.43 19.12 1.64
N GLU A 122 15.01 18.72 2.78
CA GLU A 122 15.42 17.33 3.03
C GLU A 122 14.18 16.42 3.14
N GLN A 123 13.18 16.85 3.93
CA GLN A 123 11.92 16.14 4.08
C GLN A 123 11.23 15.97 2.73
N LEU A 124 11.20 17.04 1.92
CA LEU A 124 10.61 17.00 0.59
C LEU A 124 11.36 16.03 -0.34
N GLY A 125 12.69 16.04 -0.32
CA GLY A 125 13.51 15.10 -1.09
C GLY A 125 13.24 13.65 -0.71
N TRP A 126 13.21 13.33 0.58
CA TRP A 126 12.87 11.98 1.06
C TRP A 126 11.45 11.57 0.75
N ASN A 127 10.49 12.51 0.79
CA ASN A 127 9.10 12.22 0.43
C ASN A 127 8.93 11.92 -1.07
N ILE A 128 9.62 12.68 -1.94
CA ILE A 128 9.66 12.41 -3.39
C ILE A 128 10.28 11.04 -3.67
N LEU A 129 11.37 10.70 -3.01
CA LEU A 129 11.97 9.36 -3.08
C LEU A 129 10.97 8.29 -2.63
N GLY A 130 10.24 8.55 -1.54
CA GLY A 130 9.16 7.68 -1.08
C GLY A 130 8.10 7.45 -2.14
N CYS A 131 7.63 8.50 -2.82
CA CYS A 131 6.68 8.36 -3.94
C CYS A 131 7.23 7.50 -5.07
N PHE A 132 8.49 7.68 -5.43
CA PHE A 132 9.14 6.86 -6.46
C PHE A 132 9.23 5.39 -6.04
N LEU A 133 9.65 5.11 -4.81
CA LEU A 133 9.74 3.77 -4.25
C LEU A 133 8.37 3.09 -4.18
N LEU A 134 7.31 3.84 -3.85
CA LEU A 134 5.94 3.33 -3.86
C LEU A 134 5.53 2.89 -5.27
N ALA A 135 5.72 3.76 -6.25
CA ALA A 135 5.39 3.46 -7.64
C ALA A 135 6.15 2.25 -8.16
N MET A 136 7.45 2.17 -7.85
CA MET A 136 8.31 1.03 -8.20
C MET A 136 7.84 -0.26 -7.54
N GLY A 137 7.50 -0.19 -6.24
CA GLY A 137 7.00 -1.34 -5.48
C GLY A 137 5.68 -1.88 -6.02
N VAL A 138 4.72 -1.00 -6.29
CA VAL A 138 3.43 -1.36 -6.92
C VAL A 138 3.66 -1.97 -8.31
N PHE A 139 4.55 -1.39 -9.12
CA PHE A 139 4.90 -1.94 -10.43
C PHE A 139 5.45 -3.35 -10.33
N LEU A 140 6.41 -3.60 -9.43
CA LEU A 140 7.00 -4.92 -9.21
C LEU A 140 5.96 -5.93 -8.72
N GLN A 141 5.08 -5.54 -7.80
CA GLN A 141 3.98 -6.37 -7.31
C GLN A 141 3.04 -6.80 -8.45
N VAL A 142 2.60 -5.85 -9.27
CA VAL A 142 1.74 -6.13 -10.43
C VAL A 142 2.47 -7.01 -11.44
N LYS A 143 3.75 -6.76 -11.67
CA LYS A 143 4.58 -7.56 -12.59
C LYS A 143 4.79 -8.98 -12.11
N ALA A 144 4.92 -9.20 -10.81
CA ALA A 144 5.01 -10.54 -10.21
C ALA A 144 3.74 -11.37 -10.50
N SER A 145 2.57 -10.72 -10.62
CA SER A 145 1.26 -11.37 -10.91
C SER A 145 1.01 -12.61 -10.05
N PHE A 146 1.44 -12.56 -8.78
CA PHE A 146 1.32 -13.69 -7.86
C PHE A 146 0.23 -13.44 -6.84
N ILE A 147 0.34 -12.37 -6.08
CA ILE A 147 -0.66 -11.95 -5.08
C ILE A 147 -0.71 -10.41 -5.08
N THR A 148 -1.92 -9.88 -5.00
CA THR A 148 -2.17 -8.45 -4.81
C THR A 148 -2.39 -8.18 -3.33
N LEU A 149 -1.87 -7.09 -2.79
CA LEU A 149 -2.16 -6.68 -1.41
C LEU A 149 -3.66 -6.39 -1.23
N PRO A 150 -4.22 -6.65 -0.03
CA PRO A 150 -5.64 -6.45 0.24
C PRO A 150 -6.15 -5.04 -0.03
N GLY A 151 -5.30 -4.01 0.14
CA GLY A 151 -5.66 -2.62 -0.15
C GLY A 151 -6.05 -2.35 -1.61
N GLU A 152 -5.40 -3.05 -2.56
CA GLU A 152 -5.78 -2.97 -3.98
C GLU A 152 -6.88 -3.99 -4.32
N GLY A 153 -6.84 -5.14 -3.67
CA GLY A 153 -7.83 -6.20 -3.84
C GLY A 153 -9.25 -5.76 -3.47
N ILE A 154 -9.39 -4.94 -2.41
CA ILE A 154 -10.71 -4.41 -2.00
C ILE A 154 -11.28 -3.48 -3.07
N VAL A 155 -10.47 -2.65 -3.72
CA VAL A 155 -10.93 -1.76 -4.80
C VAL A 155 -11.41 -2.57 -6.01
N LEU A 156 -10.70 -3.66 -6.34
CA LEU A 156 -11.13 -4.60 -7.40
C LEU A 156 -12.45 -5.28 -7.03
N ALA A 157 -12.62 -5.70 -5.78
CA ALA A 157 -13.86 -6.29 -5.28
C ALA A 157 -15.04 -5.30 -5.36
N ILE A 158 -14.82 -4.04 -4.94
CA ILE A 158 -15.82 -2.97 -5.03
C ILE A 158 -16.18 -2.71 -6.50
N ALA A 159 -15.19 -2.60 -7.39
CA ALA A 159 -15.41 -2.37 -8.81
C ALA A 159 -16.26 -3.48 -9.44
N LYS A 160 -15.96 -4.74 -9.10
CA LYS A 160 -16.73 -5.91 -9.55
C LYS A 160 -18.16 -5.91 -8.99
N ALA A 161 -18.32 -5.69 -7.69
CA ALA A 161 -19.62 -5.69 -7.02
C ALA A 161 -20.52 -4.53 -7.51
N ALA A 162 -19.95 -3.32 -7.66
CA ALA A 162 -20.66 -2.14 -8.14
C ALA A 162 -20.84 -2.10 -9.66
N LYS A 163 -20.21 -3.01 -10.41
CA LYS A 163 -20.18 -3.01 -11.90
C LYS A 163 -19.70 -1.67 -12.47
N LYS A 164 -18.71 -1.06 -11.82
CA LYS A 164 -18.12 0.24 -12.22
C LYS A 164 -16.67 0.06 -12.64
N PRO A 165 -16.13 0.96 -13.49
CA PRO A 165 -14.73 0.88 -13.90
C PRO A 165 -13.80 1.12 -12.70
N PHE A 166 -12.73 0.32 -12.62
CA PHE A 166 -11.74 0.34 -11.53
C PHE A 166 -11.22 1.75 -11.20
N PRO A 167 -10.85 2.63 -12.16
CA PRO A 167 -10.33 3.95 -11.84
C PRO A 167 -11.30 4.81 -11.01
N LYS A 168 -12.60 4.76 -11.33
CA LYS A 168 -13.62 5.52 -10.56
C LYS A 168 -13.75 4.99 -9.13
N CYS A 169 -13.75 3.66 -8.96
CA CYS A 169 -13.79 3.04 -7.64
C CYS A 169 -12.51 3.34 -6.85
N LYS A 170 -11.34 3.34 -7.50
CA LYS A 170 -10.07 3.67 -6.86
C LYS A 170 -10.05 5.11 -6.34
N ILE A 171 -10.44 6.09 -7.16
CA ILE A 171 -10.51 7.48 -6.74
C ILE A 171 -11.45 7.66 -5.54
N ALA A 172 -12.65 7.07 -5.60
CA ALA A 172 -13.63 7.16 -4.52
C ALA A 172 -13.10 6.52 -3.22
N PHE A 173 -12.48 5.34 -3.33
CA PHE A 173 -11.91 4.63 -2.19
C PHE A 173 -10.75 5.42 -1.57
N ASP A 174 -9.78 5.86 -2.37
CA ASP A 174 -8.62 6.61 -1.91
C ASP A 174 -9.04 7.94 -1.26
N SER A 175 -10.00 8.66 -1.87
CA SER A 175 -10.56 9.88 -1.28
C SER A 175 -11.24 9.60 0.06
N SER A 176 -11.97 8.50 0.19
CA SER A 176 -12.60 8.11 1.45
C SER A 176 -11.58 7.81 2.54
N MET A 177 -10.46 7.15 2.20
CA MET A 177 -9.37 6.86 3.14
C MET A 177 -8.74 8.14 3.69
N VAL A 178 -8.47 9.11 2.79
CA VAL A 178 -7.93 10.42 3.21
C VAL A 178 -8.91 11.15 4.11
N VAL A 179 -10.20 11.25 3.74
CA VAL A 179 -11.23 11.92 4.55
C VAL A 179 -11.34 11.28 5.94
N VAL A 180 -11.37 9.95 6.02
CA VAL A 180 -11.41 9.23 7.30
C VAL A 180 -10.15 9.50 8.12
N SER A 181 -8.96 9.49 7.50
CA SER A 181 -7.70 9.78 8.18
C SER A 181 -7.65 11.21 8.73
N VAL A 182 -8.12 12.20 7.94
CA VAL A 182 -8.26 13.60 8.37
C VAL A 182 -9.19 13.69 9.61
N ALA A 183 -10.35 13.03 9.54
CA ALA A 183 -11.29 13.03 10.65
C ALA A 183 -10.68 12.41 11.93
N ILE A 184 -9.99 11.27 11.81
CA ILE A 184 -9.31 10.62 12.94
C ILE A 184 -8.21 11.53 13.50
N SER A 185 -7.42 12.19 12.63
CA SER A 185 -6.34 13.09 13.06
C SER A 185 -6.90 14.29 13.86
N PHE A 186 -7.96 14.94 13.38
CA PHE A 186 -8.58 16.06 14.08
C PHE A 186 -9.24 15.65 15.40
N ILE A 187 -9.94 14.52 15.43
CA ILE A 187 -10.63 14.06 16.66
C ILE A 187 -9.62 13.56 17.70
N GLY A 188 -8.57 12.85 17.26
CA GLY A 188 -7.62 12.21 18.17
C GLY A 188 -6.46 13.11 18.58
N LEU A 189 -5.89 13.89 17.65
CA LEU A 189 -4.69 14.69 17.87
C LEU A 189 -4.99 16.20 17.98
N GLY A 190 -6.12 16.67 17.46
CA GLY A 190 -6.47 18.09 17.40
C GLY A 190 -5.75 18.86 16.26
N TYR A 191 -4.90 18.20 15.48
CA TYR A 191 -4.19 18.78 14.33
C TYR A 191 -3.95 17.71 13.26
N LEU A 192 -3.57 18.15 12.04
CA LEU A 192 -3.29 17.23 10.93
C LEU A 192 -1.92 16.59 11.09
N GLN A 193 -1.87 15.27 11.23
CA GLN A 193 -0.65 14.46 11.21
C GLN A 193 -0.92 13.07 10.63
N GLY A 194 0.03 12.56 9.85
CA GLY A 194 -0.08 11.22 9.28
C GLY A 194 -0.93 11.11 8.01
N VAL A 195 -1.49 12.22 7.54
CA VAL A 195 -2.38 12.28 6.35
C VAL A 195 -1.61 12.52 5.09
#